data_300ff257a07eb90b1ccf155593f31e61
#
_entry.id   300ff257a07eb90b1ccf155593f31e61
#
_cell.length_a   1.000
_cell.length_b   1.000
_cell.length_c   1.000
_cell.angle_alpha   90.00
_cell.angle_beta   90.00
_cell.angle_gamma   90.00
#
_symmetry.space_group_name_H-M   'P 1'
#
loop_
_entity.id
_entity.type
_entity.pdbx_description
1 polymer ?
#
loop_
_entity_poly.entity_id
_entity_poly.type
_entity_poly.pdbx_seq_one_letter_code
_entity_poly.pdbx_strand_id
1 'polypeptide(L)'
;MTTQVIKCGGSILGSDQAIADVADLLAARATADSPLIVVVSAPAGVTDVLFGEIPLQASTSSVEIVEHVSQGEQRMVVELAEHLQNRGVAAHPVKVADIGLHASGHPLDADLVSLDIPSLQAILQRSPIT
;
A
#
# COMPACT_ATOMS: atom_id res chain seq x y z
N MET A 1 1.12 16.78 -17.21
CA MET A 1 0.90 15.47 -16.52
C MET A 1 0.39 15.79 -15.11
N THR A 2 -0.74 15.25 -14.74
CA THR A 2 -1.32 15.40 -13.40
C THR A 2 -1.39 14.06 -12.72
N THR A 3 -0.61 13.88 -11.65
CA THR A 3 -0.64 12.66 -10.84
C THR A 3 -1.82 12.75 -9.88
N GLN A 4 -2.63 11.69 -9.80
CA GLN A 4 -3.70 11.57 -8.82
C GLN A 4 -3.28 10.60 -7.71
N VAL A 5 -3.62 10.93 -6.48
CA VAL A 5 -3.45 10.04 -5.33
C VAL A 5 -4.81 9.52 -4.89
N ILE A 6 -4.98 8.21 -4.87
CA ILE A 6 -6.23 7.55 -4.48
C ILE A 6 -5.96 6.67 -3.27
N LYS A 7 -6.69 6.90 -2.18
CA LYS A 7 -6.64 6.03 -1.01
C LYS A 7 -7.80 5.04 -1.02
N CYS A 8 -7.48 3.75 -0.88
CA CYS A 8 -8.42 2.66 -0.75
C CYS A 8 -8.34 2.10 0.68
N GLY A 9 -9.31 2.43 1.52
CA GLY A 9 -9.36 1.98 2.92
C GLY A 9 -9.77 0.52 3.05
N GLY A 10 -9.49 -0.08 4.21
CA GLY A 10 -9.74 -1.50 4.46
C GLY A 10 -11.21 -1.92 4.36
N SER A 11 -12.15 -1.01 4.62
CA SER A 11 -13.59 -1.30 4.50
C SER A 11 -14.06 -1.55 3.06
N ILE A 12 -13.37 -0.99 2.06
CA ILE A 12 -13.67 -1.20 0.65
C ILE A 12 -12.82 -2.31 0.00
N LEU A 13 -11.93 -2.92 0.76
CA LEU A 13 -11.05 -4.01 0.34
C LEU A 13 -11.36 -5.31 1.10
N GLY A 14 -12.59 -5.44 1.61
CA GLY A 14 -12.97 -6.49 2.54
C GLY A 14 -13.30 -7.86 1.93
N SER A 15 -13.28 -8.01 0.61
CA SER A 15 -13.52 -9.28 -0.09
C SER A 15 -12.85 -9.28 -1.46
N ASP A 16 -12.62 -10.47 -2.01
CA ASP A 16 -12.05 -10.64 -3.36
C ASP A 16 -12.85 -9.89 -4.42
N GLN A 17 -14.18 -9.92 -4.33
CA GLN A 17 -15.05 -9.19 -5.25
C GLN A 17 -14.86 -7.67 -5.12
N ALA A 18 -14.77 -7.17 -3.90
CA ALA A 18 -14.54 -5.74 -3.65
C ALA A 18 -13.17 -5.27 -4.19
N ILE A 19 -12.13 -6.09 -4.04
CA ILE A 19 -10.81 -5.83 -4.59
C ILE A 19 -10.86 -5.82 -6.13
N ALA A 20 -11.58 -6.76 -6.73
CA ALA A 20 -11.80 -6.82 -8.17
C ALA A 20 -12.53 -5.56 -8.68
N ASP A 21 -13.57 -5.11 -8.00
CA ASP A 21 -14.34 -3.91 -8.34
C ASP A 21 -13.48 -2.63 -8.25
N VAL A 22 -12.64 -2.54 -7.21
CA VAL A 22 -11.66 -1.45 -7.06
C VAL A 22 -10.65 -1.47 -8.21
N ALA A 23 -10.13 -2.65 -8.58
CA ALA A 23 -9.22 -2.79 -9.70
C ALA A 23 -9.86 -2.34 -11.03
N ASP A 24 -11.14 -2.64 -11.26
CA ASP A 24 -11.88 -2.17 -12.45
C ASP A 24 -11.98 -0.64 -12.49
N LEU A 25 -12.30 -0.01 -11.36
CA LEU A 25 -12.37 1.45 -11.25
C LEU A 25 -11.01 2.12 -11.48
N LEU A 26 -9.94 1.55 -10.93
CA LEU A 26 -8.58 2.08 -11.10
C LEU A 26 -8.11 1.90 -12.54
N ALA A 27 -8.36 0.74 -13.14
CA ALA A 27 -8.02 0.46 -14.54
C ALA A 27 -8.68 1.43 -15.50
N ALA A 28 -9.94 1.80 -15.25
CA ALA A 28 -10.68 2.77 -16.06
C ALA A 28 -10.15 4.21 -15.94
N ARG A 29 -9.45 4.53 -14.86
CA ARG A 29 -8.90 5.88 -14.58
C ARG A 29 -7.46 6.07 -15.00
N ALA A 30 -6.68 4.99 -14.97
CA ALA A 30 -5.25 5.06 -15.27
C ALA A 30 -4.99 5.33 -16.74
N THR A 31 -4.23 6.38 -17.02
CA THR A 31 -3.73 6.68 -18.37
C THR A 31 -2.26 7.06 -18.30
N ALA A 32 -1.55 6.97 -19.41
CA ALA A 32 -0.14 7.41 -19.48
C ALA A 32 0.04 8.89 -19.11
N ASP A 33 -0.95 9.72 -19.43
CA ASP A 33 -0.90 11.18 -19.16
C ASP A 33 -1.40 11.55 -17.75
N SER A 34 -2.01 10.60 -17.05
CA SER A 34 -2.54 10.79 -15.69
C SER A 34 -2.25 9.56 -14.82
N PRO A 35 -1.00 9.40 -14.38
CA PRO A 35 -0.61 8.28 -13.54
C PRO A 35 -1.28 8.36 -12.16
N LEU A 36 -1.56 7.20 -11.59
CA LEU A 36 -2.17 7.05 -10.27
C LEU A 36 -1.14 6.57 -9.24
N ILE A 37 -1.16 7.20 -8.08
CA ILE A 37 -0.61 6.64 -6.85
C ILE A 37 -1.77 6.07 -6.05
N VAL A 38 -1.74 4.77 -5.78
CA VAL A 38 -2.78 4.10 -5.01
C VAL A 38 -2.24 3.70 -3.65
N VAL A 39 -2.81 4.29 -2.60
CA VAL A 39 -2.48 3.96 -1.22
C VAL A 39 -3.54 3.00 -0.68
N VAL A 40 -3.13 1.83 -0.27
CA VAL A 40 -4.03 0.79 0.25
C VAL A 40 -3.81 0.55 1.73
N SER A 41 -4.86 0.07 2.40
CA SER A 41 -4.79 -0.46 3.75
C SER A 41 -5.01 -1.98 3.73
N ALA A 42 -4.62 -2.67 4.79
CA ALA A 42 -5.06 -4.04 5.01
C ALA A 42 -6.58 -4.12 5.00
N PRO A 43 -7.18 -5.23 4.53
CA PRO A 43 -8.63 -5.44 4.65
C PRO A 43 -9.11 -5.29 6.09
N ALA A 44 -10.36 -4.87 6.27
CA ALA A 44 -10.95 -4.68 7.61
C ALA A 44 -10.79 -5.95 8.46
N GLY A 45 -10.29 -5.79 9.67
CA GLY A 45 -10.05 -6.88 10.63
C GLY A 45 -8.72 -7.62 10.48
N VAL A 46 -8.03 -7.53 9.35
CA VAL A 46 -6.74 -8.22 9.14
C VAL A 46 -5.66 -7.70 10.11
N THR A 47 -5.59 -6.40 10.32
CA THR A 47 -4.65 -5.80 11.29
C THR A 47 -4.86 -6.34 12.69
N ASP A 48 -6.11 -6.47 13.13
CA ASP A 48 -6.45 -7.00 14.46
C ASP A 48 -6.07 -8.47 14.59
N VAL A 49 -6.29 -9.26 13.53
CA VAL A 49 -5.89 -10.67 13.48
C VAL A 49 -4.36 -10.81 13.59
N LEU A 50 -3.62 -10.07 12.76
CA LEU A 50 -2.16 -10.09 12.79
C LEU A 50 -1.61 -9.64 14.15
N PHE A 51 -2.23 -8.62 14.75
CA PHE A 51 -1.85 -8.18 16.09
C PHE A 51 -2.10 -9.27 17.15
N GLY A 52 -3.23 -10.00 17.04
CA GLY A 52 -3.58 -11.09 17.93
C GLY A 52 -2.69 -12.34 17.80
N GLU A 53 -2.01 -12.52 16.65
CA GLU A 53 -1.05 -13.61 16.43
C GLU A 53 0.29 -13.39 17.14
N ILE A 54 0.60 -12.15 17.57
CA ILE A 54 1.85 -11.84 18.21
C ILE A 54 1.84 -12.37 19.65
N PRO A 55 2.75 -13.28 20.03
CA PRO A 55 2.91 -13.66 21.41
C PRO A 55 3.45 -12.46 22.18
N LEU A 56 2.58 -11.75 22.90
CA LEU A 56 2.96 -10.61 23.74
C LEU A 56 3.77 -11.11 24.93
N GLN A 57 5.05 -11.36 24.71
CA GLN A 57 6.03 -11.60 25.75
C GLN A 57 6.72 -10.28 26.10
N ALA A 58 7.24 -10.16 27.31
CA ALA A 58 7.98 -8.97 27.74
C ALA A 58 9.23 -8.67 26.87
N SER A 59 9.65 -9.62 26.03
CA SER A 59 10.77 -9.51 25.10
C SER A 59 10.38 -9.09 23.67
N THR A 60 9.08 -9.01 23.35
CA THR A 60 8.64 -8.63 21.98
C THR A 60 8.86 -7.13 21.78
N SER A 61 9.70 -6.77 20.83
CA SER A 61 10.00 -5.37 20.52
C SER A 61 8.89 -4.70 19.73
N SER A 62 8.77 -3.38 19.86
CA SER A 62 7.80 -2.60 19.06
C SER A 62 8.09 -2.70 17.56
N VAL A 63 9.33 -2.89 17.15
CA VAL A 63 9.72 -3.09 15.75
C VAL A 63 9.17 -4.42 15.22
N GLU A 64 9.33 -5.51 15.97
CA GLU A 64 8.77 -6.82 15.58
C GLU A 64 7.24 -6.77 15.45
N ILE A 65 6.56 -6.05 16.34
CA ILE A 65 5.11 -5.84 16.25
C ILE A 65 4.74 -5.13 14.94
N VAL A 66 5.40 -4.01 14.64
CA VAL A 66 5.14 -3.23 13.43
C VAL A 66 5.43 -4.03 12.18
N GLU A 67 6.54 -4.75 12.11
CA GLU A 67 6.90 -5.59 10.98
C GLU A 67 5.87 -6.69 10.72
N HIS A 68 5.37 -7.34 11.78
CA HIS A 68 4.35 -8.37 11.65
C HIS A 68 3.01 -7.80 11.17
N VAL A 69 2.54 -6.75 11.81
CA VAL A 69 1.24 -6.12 11.50
C VAL A 69 1.22 -5.49 10.11
N SER A 70 2.32 -4.90 9.65
CA SER A 70 2.41 -4.29 8.32
C SER A 70 2.35 -5.30 7.15
N GLN A 71 2.43 -6.60 7.43
CA GLN A 71 2.28 -7.62 6.39
C GLN A 71 0.90 -7.59 5.72
N GLY A 72 -0.13 -7.14 6.44
CA GLY A 72 -1.48 -6.99 5.88
C GLY A 72 -1.53 -5.99 4.74
N GLU A 73 -0.92 -4.82 4.91
CA GLU A 73 -0.81 -3.80 3.89
C GLU A 73 0.07 -4.26 2.73
N GLN A 74 1.21 -4.88 3.01
CA GLN A 74 2.14 -5.37 1.99
C GLN A 74 1.47 -6.43 1.09
N ARG A 75 0.70 -7.35 1.66
CA ARG A 75 -0.06 -8.35 0.90
C ARG A 75 -1.11 -7.68 0.00
N MET A 76 -1.83 -6.68 0.52
CA MET A 76 -2.85 -5.96 -0.26
C MET A 76 -2.24 -5.19 -1.44
N VAL A 77 -1.07 -4.59 -1.28
CA VAL A 77 -0.36 -3.93 -2.39
C VAL A 77 -0.09 -4.91 -3.54
N VAL A 78 0.41 -6.10 -3.22
CA VAL A 78 0.71 -7.14 -4.22
C VAL A 78 -0.57 -7.65 -4.86
N GLU A 79 -1.57 -7.98 -4.06
CA GLU A 79 -2.85 -8.53 -4.53
C GLU A 79 -3.58 -7.56 -5.47
N LEU A 80 -3.68 -6.29 -5.11
CA LEU A 80 -4.29 -5.29 -5.97
C LEU A 80 -3.49 -5.08 -7.27
N ALA A 81 -2.17 -5.11 -7.21
CA ALA A 81 -1.33 -5.03 -8.40
C ALA A 81 -1.55 -6.22 -9.35
N GLU A 82 -1.69 -7.44 -8.82
CA GLU A 82 -2.02 -8.62 -9.61
C GLU A 82 -3.39 -8.50 -10.28
N HIS A 83 -4.41 -8.02 -9.57
CA HIS A 83 -5.73 -7.76 -10.14
C HIS A 83 -5.69 -6.75 -11.29
N LEU A 84 -4.87 -5.70 -11.18
CA LEU A 84 -4.68 -4.71 -12.25
C LEU A 84 -3.92 -5.28 -13.44
N GLN A 85 -2.84 -6.03 -13.20
CA GLN A 85 -2.05 -6.69 -14.23
C GLN A 85 -2.89 -7.70 -15.03
N ASN A 86 -3.77 -8.45 -14.37
CA ASN A 86 -4.72 -9.36 -15.00
C ASN A 86 -5.74 -8.65 -15.93
N ARG A 87 -5.91 -7.34 -15.76
CA ARG A 87 -6.72 -6.45 -16.61
C ARG A 87 -5.91 -5.76 -17.71
N GLY A 88 -4.63 -6.12 -17.84
CA GLY A 88 -3.73 -5.55 -18.83
C GLY A 88 -3.23 -4.14 -18.47
N VAL A 89 -3.41 -3.71 -17.21
CA VAL A 89 -2.89 -2.43 -16.72
C VAL A 89 -1.58 -2.66 -15.99
N ALA A 90 -0.52 -2.00 -16.43
CA ALA A 90 0.75 -2.04 -15.73
C ALA A 90 0.59 -1.37 -14.36
N ALA A 91 0.76 -2.15 -13.30
CA ALA A 91 0.75 -1.70 -11.92
C ALA A 91 2.05 -2.14 -11.24
N HIS A 92 2.70 -1.22 -10.56
CA HIS A 92 3.98 -1.47 -9.89
C HIS A 92 3.80 -1.41 -8.37
N PRO A 93 3.86 -2.56 -7.67
CA PRO A 93 3.82 -2.56 -6.22
C PRO A 93 5.10 -1.92 -5.67
N VAL A 94 4.95 -0.95 -4.78
CA VAL A 94 6.04 -0.16 -4.21
C VAL A 94 6.09 -0.35 -2.71
N LYS A 95 7.29 -0.57 -2.20
CA LYS A 95 7.54 -0.54 -0.76
C LYS A 95 7.84 0.88 -0.30
N VAL A 96 7.47 1.19 0.92
CA VAL A 96 7.74 2.50 1.54
C VAL A 96 9.23 2.87 1.48
N ALA A 97 10.11 1.88 1.63
CA ALA A 97 11.56 2.08 1.54
C ALA A 97 12.02 2.53 0.13
N ASP A 98 11.33 2.09 -0.93
CA ASP A 98 11.71 2.39 -2.32
C ASP A 98 11.45 3.85 -2.71
N ILE A 99 10.56 4.53 -1.96
CA ILE A 99 10.22 5.95 -2.16
C ILE A 99 10.85 6.85 -1.08
N GLY A 100 11.76 6.31 -0.29
CA GLY A 100 12.45 7.09 0.75
C GLY A 100 11.50 7.79 1.72
N LEU A 101 10.40 7.13 2.09
CA LEU A 101 9.50 7.62 3.13
C LEU A 101 10.16 7.37 4.49
N HIS A 102 10.47 8.44 5.20
CA HIS A 102 11.09 8.37 6.51
C HIS A 102 10.16 8.87 7.60
N ALA A 103 10.13 8.14 8.69
CA ALA A 103 9.43 8.51 9.90
C ALA A 103 10.40 8.53 11.08
N SER A 104 10.11 9.28 12.12
CA SER A 104 10.86 9.30 13.37
C SER A 104 9.95 9.24 14.58
N GLY A 105 10.46 8.74 15.69
CA GLY A 105 9.72 8.54 16.91
C GLY A 105 9.58 7.07 17.28
N HIS A 106 8.59 6.78 18.14
CA HIS A 106 8.32 5.40 18.55
C HIS A 106 7.72 4.60 17.38
N PRO A 107 8.14 3.35 17.12
CA PRO A 107 7.66 2.56 15.97
C PRO A 107 6.14 2.44 15.84
N LEU A 108 5.41 2.45 16.96
CA LEU A 108 3.94 2.40 16.99
C LEU A 108 3.26 3.78 16.95
N ASP A 109 4.03 4.86 17.01
CA ASP A 109 3.53 6.24 17.04
C ASP A 109 4.59 7.19 16.46
N ALA A 110 4.97 6.93 15.21
CA ALA A 110 5.99 7.69 14.52
C ALA A 110 5.39 8.81 13.67
N ASP A 111 6.07 9.93 13.62
CA ASP A 111 5.74 11.06 12.76
C ASP A 111 6.46 10.95 11.41
N LEU A 112 5.74 11.27 10.33
CA LEU A 112 6.31 11.38 9.01
C LEU A 112 7.26 12.57 8.93
N VAL A 113 8.51 12.32 8.50
CA VAL A 113 9.56 13.34 8.41
C VAL A 113 9.78 13.80 6.97
N SER A 114 9.94 12.86 6.04
CA SER A 114 10.30 13.17 4.65
C SER A 114 9.87 12.09 3.68
N LEU A 115 9.79 12.48 2.41
CA LEU A 115 9.54 11.64 1.25
C LEU A 115 10.52 12.03 0.16
N ASP A 116 11.16 11.04 -0.48
CA ASP A 116 12.02 11.28 -1.64
C ASP A 116 11.17 11.44 -2.91
N ILE A 117 10.80 12.68 -3.21
CA ILE A 117 9.98 13.02 -4.38
C ILE A 117 10.65 12.62 -5.70
N PRO A 118 11.97 12.84 -5.93
CA PRO A 118 12.64 12.35 -7.14
C PRO A 118 12.51 10.84 -7.34
N SER A 119 12.70 10.04 -6.31
CA SER A 119 12.53 8.57 -6.38
C SER A 119 11.11 8.18 -6.73
N LEU A 120 10.11 8.80 -6.10
CA LEU A 120 8.70 8.58 -6.42
C LEU A 120 8.38 8.95 -7.87
N GLN A 121 8.86 10.09 -8.35
CA GLN A 121 8.67 10.52 -9.74
C GLN A 121 9.29 9.55 -10.75
N ALA A 122 10.48 9.01 -10.46
CA ALA A 122 11.13 8.01 -11.31
C ALA A 122 10.31 6.70 -11.41
N ILE A 123 9.64 6.30 -10.33
CA ILE A 123 8.75 5.13 -10.33
C ILE A 123 7.50 5.41 -11.17
N LEU A 124 6.87 6.57 -11.01
CA LEU A 124 5.67 6.98 -11.76
C LEU A 124 5.87 7.03 -13.27
N GLN A 125 7.10 7.26 -13.74
CA GLN A 125 7.43 7.23 -15.16
C GLN A 125 7.42 5.83 -15.77
N ARG A 126 7.46 4.78 -14.93
CA ARG A 126 7.56 3.39 -15.38
C ARG A 126 6.21 2.69 -15.48
N SER A 127 5.22 3.19 -14.78
CA SER A 127 3.92 2.54 -14.67
C SER A 127 2.79 3.57 -14.50
N PRO A 128 1.64 3.37 -15.16
CA PRO A 128 0.48 4.23 -14.97
C PRO A 128 -0.16 4.10 -13.58
N ILE A 129 0.13 3.01 -12.86
CA ILE A 129 -0.33 2.81 -11.47
C ILE A 129 0.86 2.37 -10.59
N THR A 130 0.99 3.04 -9.47
CA THR A 130 2.02 2.79 -8.44
C THR A 130 1.37 2.76 -7.07
#